data_a1561672bfd64b25c307645d60eebd36
#
_entry.id   a1561672bfd64b25c307645d60eebd36
#
_cell.length_a   1.000
_cell.length_b   1.000
_cell.length_c   1.000
_cell.angle_alpha   90.00
_cell.angle_beta   90.00
_cell.angle_gamma   90.00
#
_symmetry.space_group_name_H-M   'P 1'
#
loop_
_entity.id
_entity.type
_entity.pdbx_description
1 polymer ?
#
loop_
_entity_poly.entity_id
_entity_poly.type
_entity_poly.pdbx_seq_one_letter_code
_entity_poly.pdbx_strand_id
1 'polypeptide(L)'
;MSNIETVVIVGAGQAGASAILELRANKYEGKIILVGDETHLPYERPPLSKDVILNPAETKIEILSEQKLADLGVEVIRGNGVVKINSEAKTIDLQNGDSVAFDKLLLATGGAARRLPNFDALGKHVYTLRNLEDSQALVP
;
A
#
# COMPACT_ATOMS: atom_id res chain seq x y z
N MET A 1 -5.05 1.24 -33.17
CA MET A 1 -5.50 1.65 -31.81
C MET A 1 -4.48 1.13 -30.83
N SER A 2 -3.82 1.99 -30.09
CA SER A 2 -2.99 1.55 -28.98
C SER A 2 -3.92 0.90 -27.94
N ASN A 3 -3.74 -0.40 -27.67
CA ASN A 3 -4.38 -1.03 -26.53
C ASN A 3 -3.91 -0.24 -25.30
N ILE A 4 -4.84 0.37 -24.59
CA ILE A 4 -4.56 1.03 -23.33
C ILE A 4 -4.20 -0.08 -22.33
N GLU A 5 -2.93 -0.20 -22.03
CA GLU A 5 -2.44 -1.19 -21.07
C GLU A 5 -2.92 -0.85 -19.65
N THR A 6 -3.21 -1.88 -18.89
CA THR A 6 -3.53 -1.76 -17.47
C THR A 6 -2.28 -2.10 -16.64
N VAL A 7 -1.83 -1.14 -15.84
CA VAL A 7 -0.77 -1.36 -14.85
C VAL A 7 -1.41 -1.58 -13.50
N VAL A 8 -1.15 -2.71 -12.89
CA VAL A 8 -1.52 -3.00 -11.50
C VAL A 8 -0.29 -2.85 -10.62
N ILE A 9 -0.41 -2.06 -9.55
CA ILE A 9 0.63 -1.83 -8.54
C ILE A 9 0.17 -2.47 -7.25
N VAL A 10 0.89 -3.48 -6.78
CA VAL A 10 0.62 -4.17 -5.52
C VAL A 10 1.52 -3.61 -4.44
N GLY A 11 0.93 -2.95 -3.47
CA GLY A 11 1.59 -2.26 -2.38
C GLY A 11 1.33 -0.76 -2.40
N ALA A 12 0.53 -0.29 -1.44
CA ALA A 12 0.13 1.10 -1.30
C ALA A 12 1.06 1.89 -0.35
N GLY A 13 2.36 1.65 -0.45
CA GLY A 13 3.39 2.39 0.28
C GLY A 13 4.09 3.45 -0.56
N GLN A 14 5.25 3.91 -0.10
CA GLN A 14 6.07 4.93 -0.77
C GLN A 14 6.42 4.54 -2.21
N ALA A 15 6.84 3.29 -2.45
CA ALA A 15 7.25 2.85 -3.78
C ALA A 15 6.06 2.82 -4.76
N GLY A 16 4.89 2.33 -4.31
CA GLY A 16 3.68 2.33 -5.13
C GLY A 16 3.21 3.74 -5.46
N ALA A 17 3.21 4.65 -4.49
CA ALA A 17 2.85 6.04 -4.69
C ALA A 17 3.81 6.75 -5.66
N SER A 18 5.13 6.54 -5.51
CA SER A 18 6.14 7.10 -6.40
C SER A 18 5.98 6.58 -7.82
N ALA A 19 5.67 5.29 -7.99
CA ALA A 19 5.43 4.71 -9.32
C ALA A 19 4.23 5.35 -10.03
N ILE A 20 3.13 5.61 -9.30
CA ILE A 20 1.96 6.31 -9.86
C ILE A 20 2.35 7.70 -10.36
N LEU A 21 3.04 8.48 -9.52
CA LEU A 21 3.46 9.84 -9.88
C LEU A 21 4.38 9.83 -11.11
N GLU A 22 5.34 8.91 -11.15
CA GLU A 22 6.29 8.80 -12.26
C GLU A 22 5.62 8.35 -13.56
N LEU A 23 4.69 7.39 -13.51
CA LEU A 23 3.92 6.99 -14.68
C LEU A 23 3.15 8.18 -15.27
N ARG A 24 2.48 8.97 -14.45
CA ARG A 24 1.71 10.13 -14.90
C ARG A 24 2.62 11.29 -15.35
N ALA A 25 3.76 11.51 -14.70
CA ALA A 25 4.76 12.49 -15.14
C ALA A 25 5.32 12.16 -16.53
N ASN A 26 5.51 10.87 -16.82
CA ASN A 26 5.94 10.38 -18.14
C ASN A 26 4.77 10.18 -19.13
N LYS A 27 3.62 10.80 -18.87
CA LYS A 27 2.45 10.81 -19.78
C LYS A 27 1.88 9.43 -20.09
N TYR A 28 2.02 8.48 -19.16
CA TYR A 28 1.32 7.22 -19.29
C TYR A 28 -0.19 7.45 -19.14
N GLU A 29 -0.97 7.17 -20.17
CA GLU A 29 -2.41 7.41 -20.22
C GLU A 29 -3.25 6.15 -19.92
N GLY A 30 -2.59 5.01 -19.73
CA GLY A 30 -3.25 3.74 -19.43
C GLY A 30 -3.90 3.70 -18.05
N LYS A 31 -4.67 2.65 -17.81
CA LYS A 31 -5.31 2.41 -16.52
C LYS A 31 -4.26 2.06 -15.47
N ILE A 32 -4.37 2.67 -14.28
CA ILE A 32 -3.56 2.34 -13.10
C ILE A 32 -4.50 1.86 -11.99
N ILE A 33 -4.21 0.68 -11.43
CA ILE A 33 -4.90 0.13 -10.27
C ILE A 33 -3.87 -0.03 -9.15
N LEU A 34 -4.11 0.62 -8.02
CA LEU A 34 -3.31 0.47 -6.80
C LEU A 34 -4.02 -0.49 -5.84
N VAL A 35 -3.32 -1.54 -5.41
CA VAL A 35 -3.87 -2.53 -4.47
C VAL A 35 -3.07 -2.51 -3.18
N GLY A 36 -3.75 -2.32 -2.05
CA GLY A 36 -3.15 -2.34 -0.71
C GLY A 36 -3.92 -3.24 0.25
N ASP A 37 -3.20 -3.91 1.12
CA ASP A 37 -3.75 -4.73 2.21
C ASP A 37 -4.23 -3.89 3.40
N GLU A 38 -3.62 -2.73 3.62
CA GLU A 38 -4.05 -1.77 4.63
C GLU A 38 -5.27 -0.96 4.14
N THR A 39 -6.08 -0.49 5.07
CA THR A 39 -7.26 0.36 4.77
C THR A 39 -6.89 1.81 4.48
N HIS A 40 -5.65 2.19 4.74
CA HIS A 40 -5.11 3.54 4.56
C HIS A 40 -4.68 3.79 3.11
N LEU A 41 -4.73 5.06 2.71
CA LEU A 41 -4.06 5.56 1.51
C LEU A 41 -2.54 5.53 1.70
N PRO A 42 -1.74 5.66 0.62
CA PRO A 42 -0.29 5.69 0.73
C PRO A 42 0.19 6.73 1.74
N TYR A 43 1.00 6.29 2.70
CA TYR A 43 1.53 7.14 3.76
C TYR A 43 3.01 6.86 4.04
N GLU A 44 3.68 7.84 4.65
CA GLU A 44 5.07 7.76 5.04
C GLU A 44 5.25 6.95 6.32
N ARG A 45 6.14 5.97 6.31
CA ARG A 45 6.43 5.12 7.49
C ARG A 45 7.47 5.72 8.45
N PRO A 46 8.47 6.52 8.03
CA PRO A 46 9.45 7.06 8.97
C PRO A 46 8.86 7.87 10.14
N PRO A 47 7.76 8.65 9.97
CA PRO A 47 7.15 9.36 11.09
C PRO A 47 6.47 8.48 12.13
N LEU A 48 6.18 7.21 11.82
CA LEU A 48 5.47 6.29 12.72
C LEU A 48 6.17 6.10 14.07
N SER A 49 7.50 6.16 14.09
CA SER A 49 8.31 6.06 15.32
C SER A 49 8.71 7.41 15.91
N LYS A 50 8.14 8.50 15.42
CA LYS A 50 8.53 9.87 15.76
C LYS A 50 7.28 10.72 15.99
N ASP A 51 6.97 11.59 15.03
CA ASP A 51 5.93 12.61 15.15
C ASP A 51 4.54 12.03 15.34
N VAL A 52 4.25 10.87 14.75
CA VAL A 52 2.95 10.19 14.94
C VAL A 52 2.74 9.77 16.39
N ILE A 53 3.80 9.40 17.11
CA ILE A 53 3.71 9.07 18.54
C ILE A 53 3.63 10.34 19.40
N LEU A 54 4.44 11.36 19.05
CA LEU A 54 4.56 12.58 19.85
C LEU A 54 3.38 13.53 19.66
N ASN A 55 2.89 13.68 18.42
CA ASN A 55 1.83 14.61 18.04
C ASN A 55 0.83 13.97 17.07
N PRO A 56 0.11 12.92 17.48
CA PRO A 56 -0.72 12.13 16.57
C PRO A 56 -1.82 12.94 15.87
N ALA A 57 -2.35 13.95 16.53
CA ALA A 57 -3.43 14.78 15.99
C ALA A 57 -2.97 15.78 14.92
N GLU A 58 -1.70 16.17 14.92
CA GLU A 58 -1.16 17.21 14.04
C GLU A 58 -0.29 16.64 12.92
N THR A 59 0.17 15.38 13.04
CA THR A 59 1.10 14.78 12.10
C THR A 59 0.40 14.31 10.84
N LYS A 60 0.74 14.90 9.70
CA LYS A 60 0.30 14.48 8.38
C LYS A 60 1.33 13.56 7.78
N ILE A 61 0.91 12.35 7.42
CA ILE A 61 1.78 11.31 6.85
C ILE A 61 1.34 10.87 5.46
N GLU A 62 0.19 11.31 4.98
CA GLU A 62 -0.36 10.94 3.68
C GLU A 62 0.53 11.41 2.53
N ILE A 63 0.90 10.51 1.63
CA ILE A 63 1.69 10.80 0.44
C ILE A 63 0.79 11.24 -0.71
N LEU A 64 -0.32 10.53 -0.91
CA LEU A 64 -1.32 10.81 -1.94
C LEU A 64 -2.71 10.83 -1.32
N SER A 65 -3.38 11.97 -1.40
CA SER A 65 -4.76 12.09 -0.96
C SER A 65 -5.72 11.37 -1.91
N GLU A 66 -6.93 11.09 -1.43
CA GLU A 66 -7.99 10.51 -2.24
C GLU A 66 -8.30 11.38 -3.47
N GLN A 67 -8.37 12.70 -3.28
CA GLN A 67 -8.56 13.64 -4.37
C GLN A 67 -7.41 13.58 -5.40
N LYS A 68 -6.17 13.52 -4.92
CA LYS A 68 -5.01 13.44 -5.82
C LYS A 68 -5.00 12.15 -6.63
N LEU A 69 -5.35 11.02 -6.02
CA LEU A 69 -5.49 9.74 -6.72
C LEU A 69 -6.61 9.78 -7.77
N ALA A 70 -7.74 10.40 -7.44
CA ALA A 70 -8.84 10.60 -8.39
C ALA A 70 -8.42 11.51 -9.56
N ASP A 71 -7.74 12.62 -9.29
CA ASP A 71 -7.23 13.54 -10.32
C ASP A 71 -6.21 12.85 -11.26
N LEU A 72 -5.44 11.90 -10.72
CA LEU A 72 -4.51 11.09 -11.50
C LEU A 72 -5.19 9.90 -12.21
N GLY A 73 -6.50 9.71 -12.05
CA GLY A 73 -7.25 8.62 -12.66
C GLY A 73 -6.77 7.24 -12.20
N VAL A 74 -6.49 7.09 -10.89
CA VAL A 74 -6.04 5.85 -10.26
C VAL A 74 -7.21 5.17 -9.58
N GLU A 75 -7.48 3.91 -9.93
CA GLU A 75 -8.39 3.05 -9.18
C GLU A 75 -7.66 2.49 -7.95
N VAL A 76 -8.28 2.58 -6.78
CA VAL A 76 -7.67 2.14 -5.52
C VAL A 76 -8.49 1.04 -4.87
N ILE A 77 -7.83 -0.08 -4.57
CA ILE A 77 -8.38 -1.21 -3.80
C ILE A 77 -7.63 -1.23 -2.47
N ARG A 78 -8.34 -0.95 -1.38
CA ARG A 78 -7.80 -0.88 0.00
C ARG A 78 -8.36 -2.00 0.87
N GLY A 79 -7.59 -2.42 1.88
CA GLY A 79 -8.03 -3.41 2.84
C GLY A 79 -8.29 -4.79 2.21
N ASN A 80 -7.65 -5.08 1.08
CA ASN A 80 -7.89 -6.28 0.31
C ASN A 80 -6.59 -6.72 -0.38
N GLY A 81 -5.77 -7.44 0.36
CA GLY A 81 -4.45 -7.86 -0.09
C GLY A 81 -4.48 -8.90 -1.20
N VAL A 82 -3.38 -8.97 -1.96
CA VAL A 82 -3.18 -9.98 -2.99
C VAL A 82 -2.72 -11.29 -2.35
N VAL A 83 -3.40 -12.39 -2.66
CA VAL A 83 -3.08 -13.72 -2.14
C VAL A 83 -2.43 -14.63 -3.18
N LYS A 84 -2.61 -14.32 -4.46
CA LYS A 84 -2.04 -15.12 -5.57
C LYS A 84 -1.80 -14.27 -6.80
N ILE A 85 -0.74 -14.61 -7.53
CA ILE A 85 -0.43 -14.06 -8.85
C ILE A 85 -0.47 -15.20 -9.85
N ASN A 86 -1.25 -15.03 -10.93
CA ASN A 86 -1.25 -15.91 -12.06
C ASN A 86 -0.60 -15.19 -13.24
N SER A 87 0.66 -15.48 -13.48
CA SER A 87 1.46 -14.82 -14.52
C SER A 87 1.04 -15.21 -15.93
N GLU A 88 0.54 -16.43 -16.14
CA GLU A 88 0.08 -16.90 -17.45
C GLU A 88 -1.25 -16.25 -17.85
N ALA A 89 -2.21 -16.22 -16.91
CA ALA A 89 -3.49 -15.55 -17.12
C ALA A 89 -3.41 -14.04 -16.95
N LYS A 90 -2.28 -13.50 -16.45
CA LYS A 90 -2.10 -12.09 -16.09
C LYS A 90 -3.19 -11.57 -15.17
N THR A 91 -3.42 -12.28 -14.07
CA THR A 91 -4.36 -11.89 -13.02
C THR A 91 -3.74 -11.97 -11.65
N ILE A 92 -4.26 -11.17 -10.73
CA ILE A 92 -4.03 -11.31 -9.29
C ILE A 92 -5.34 -11.67 -8.61
N ASP A 93 -5.29 -12.53 -7.60
CA ASP A 93 -6.43 -12.87 -6.77
C ASP A 93 -6.33 -12.15 -5.44
N LEU A 94 -7.43 -11.58 -4.98
CA LEU A 94 -7.54 -10.81 -3.76
C LEU A 94 -8.09 -11.65 -2.60
N GLN A 95 -7.89 -11.20 -1.37
CA GLN A 95 -8.35 -11.90 -0.17
C GLN A 95 -9.87 -12.13 -0.14
N ASN A 96 -10.65 -11.23 -0.72
CA ASN A 96 -12.12 -11.34 -0.81
C ASN A 96 -12.61 -12.29 -1.92
N GLY A 97 -11.71 -12.88 -2.69
CA GLY A 97 -12.02 -13.79 -3.80
C GLY A 97 -12.16 -13.12 -5.17
N ASP A 98 -12.06 -11.79 -5.25
CA ASP A 98 -12.06 -11.08 -6.52
C ASP A 98 -10.74 -11.32 -7.28
N SER A 99 -10.79 -11.17 -8.59
CA SER A 99 -9.62 -11.27 -9.46
C SER A 99 -9.49 -10.00 -10.30
N VAL A 100 -8.25 -9.50 -10.42
CA VAL A 100 -7.93 -8.29 -11.18
C VAL A 100 -6.95 -8.64 -12.30
N ALA A 101 -7.31 -8.30 -13.52
CA ALA A 101 -6.45 -8.50 -14.68
C ALA A 101 -5.44 -7.36 -14.84
N PHE A 102 -4.27 -7.67 -15.38
CA PHE A 102 -3.22 -6.69 -15.66
C PHE A 102 -2.50 -6.99 -16.98
N ASP A 103 -1.97 -5.97 -17.62
CA ASP A 103 -0.99 -6.10 -18.70
C ASP A 103 0.43 -6.05 -18.13
N LYS A 104 0.66 -5.17 -17.16
CA LYS A 104 1.91 -5.04 -16.41
C LYS A 104 1.62 -5.06 -14.91
N LEU A 105 2.47 -5.72 -14.16
CA LEU A 105 2.37 -5.84 -12.70
C LEU A 105 3.64 -5.30 -12.05
N LEU A 106 3.46 -4.36 -11.11
CA LEU A 106 4.54 -3.89 -10.23
C LEU A 106 4.30 -4.42 -8.82
N LEU A 107 5.27 -5.13 -8.29
CA LEU A 107 5.28 -5.60 -6.90
C LEU A 107 6.07 -4.61 -6.05
N ALA A 108 5.38 -3.86 -5.22
CA ALA A 108 5.92 -2.85 -4.31
C ALA A 108 5.45 -3.12 -2.86
N THR A 109 5.42 -4.40 -2.48
CA THR A 109 4.79 -4.90 -1.25
C THR A 109 5.53 -4.55 0.04
N GLY A 110 6.76 -4.06 -0.06
CA GLY A 110 7.58 -3.72 1.11
C GLY A 110 7.95 -4.96 1.93
N GLY A 111 7.82 -4.86 3.24
CA GLY A 111 8.14 -5.96 4.16
C GLY A 111 7.33 -5.88 5.44
N ALA A 112 7.21 -6.98 6.13
CA ALA A 112 6.59 -7.10 7.45
C ALA A 112 7.65 -7.03 8.57
N ALA A 113 7.22 -6.65 9.78
CA ALA A 113 8.06 -6.73 10.94
C ALA A 113 8.43 -8.19 11.23
N ARG A 114 9.73 -8.44 11.48
CA ARG A 114 10.19 -9.77 11.91
C ARG A 114 9.72 -10.03 13.34
N ARG A 115 9.05 -11.15 13.55
CA ARG A 115 8.66 -11.62 14.87
C ARG A 115 9.75 -12.54 15.43
N LEU A 116 9.92 -12.49 16.75
CA LEU A 116 10.82 -13.37 17.49
C LEU A 116 9.97 -14.27 18.40
N PRO A 117 9.85 -15.59 18.13
CA PRO A 117 8.92 -16.47 18.84
C PRO A 117 9.07 -16.47 20.35
N ASN A 118 10.31 -16.33 20.85
CA ASN A 118 10.59 -16.25 22.28
C ASN A 118 9.98 -15.01 22.96
N PHE A 119 9.80 -13.92 22.20
CA PHE A 119 9.18 -12.69 22.70
C PHE A 119 7.69 -12.68 22.51
N ASP A 120 7.17 -13.42 21.51
CA ASP A 120 5.72 -13.53 21.28
C ASP A 120 4.99 -14.15 22.48
N ALA A 121 5.67 -15.00 23.25
CA ALA A 121 5.15 -15.55 24.50
C ALA A 121 4.89 -14.49 25.59
N LEU A 122 5.51 -13.31 25.49
CA LEU A 122 5.28 -12.19 26.41
C LEU A 122 3.99 -11.40 26.06
N GLY A 123 3.31 -11.76 24.97
CA GLY A 123 2.01 -11.24 24.57
C GLY A 123 2.00 -9.71 24.43
N LYS A 124 1.08 -9.07 25.14
CA LYS A 124 0.83 -7.62 25.08
C LYS A 124 2.00 -6.71 25.53
N HIS A 125 3.09 -7.26 26.00
CA HIS A 125 4.27 -6.49 26.41
C HIS A 125 5.30 -6.34 25.29
N VAL A 126 5.05 -6.95 24.13
CA VAL A 126 5.94 -6.90 22.97
C VAL A 126 5.18 -6.34 21.77
N TYR A 127 5.68 -5.24 21.27
CA TYR A 127 5.12 -4.53 20.14
C TYR A 127 6.05 -4.63 18.93
N THR A 128 5.46 -4.65 17.74
CA THR A 128 6.17 -4.34 16.49
C THR A 128 5.78 -2.94 16.07
N LEU A 129 6.62 -2.29 15.28
CA LEU A 129 6.34 -0.96 14.74
C LEU A 129 6.61 -0.96 13.23
N ARG A 130 5.58 -1.21 12.47
CA ARG A 130 5.66 -1.27 11.02
C ARG A 130 4.59 -0.46 10.31
N ASN A 131 3.38 -0.47 10.81
CA ASN A 131 2.20 0.18 10.23
C ASN A 131 1.63 1.26 11.16
N LEU A 132 0.59 1.93 10.69
CA LEU A 132 -0.05 3.02 11.43
C LEU A 132 -0.72 2.53 12.72
N GLU A 133 -1.36 1.37 12.66
CA GLU A 133 -1.99 0.74 13.82
C GLU A 133 -0.97 0.40 14.92
N ASP A 134 0.20 -0.11 14.52
CA ASP A 134 1.30 -0.36 15.47
C ASP A 134 1.71 0.93 16.20
N SER A 135 1.84 2.03 15.45
CA SER A 135 2.20 3.33 16.02
C SER A 135 1.11 3.87 16.95
N GLN A 136 -0.15 3.78 16.54
CA GLN A 136 -1.29 4.21 17.35
C GLN A 136 -1.43 3.41 18.65
N ALA A 137 -1.08 2.12 18.62
CA ALA A 137 -1.09 1.28 19.83
C ALA A 137 -0.02 1.68 20.86
N LEU A 138 0.99 2.47 20.46
CA LEU A 138 2.05 2.99 21.33
C LEU A 138 1.76 4.39 21.88
N VAL A 139 0.70 5.05 21.39
CA VAL A 139 0.28 6.37 21.92
C VAL A 139 -0.40 6.13 23.27
N PRO A 140 -0.03 6.86 24.34
CA PRO A 140 -0.61 6.71 25.69
C PRO A 140 -2.11 7.03 25.74
#